data_fff0b0800974133e31e442744cf831b6
#
_entry.id   fff0b0800974133e31e442744cf831b6
#
_cell.length_a   1.000
_cell.length_b   1.000
_cell.length_c   1.000
_cell.angle_alpha   90.00
_cell.angle_beta   90.00
_cell.angle_gamma   90.00
#
_symmetry.space_group_name_H-M   'P 1'
#
loop_
_entity.id
_entity.type
_entity.pdbx_description
1 polymer ?
#
loop_
_entity_poly.entity_id
_entity_poly.type
_entity_poly.pdbx_seq_one_letter_code
_entity_poly.pdbx_strand_id
1 'polypeptide(L)'
;LFGTLPFLITSSISNLSFSDAFFESMSGLTTTGATVMSQLDDLPKSILFYRQQLQWLGGMGIIVLAVAVLPLLGVGGMELYHAESSGIAKDRLTPKLRNTAIALWKIYVSLTVLCALGYFLSGMSIFDAVSHSFSTVAIGGFSTHDASIGYFNSISIEMVAMFFMFLAGINFSLHFLAWNNKSFIDYIKDSEFKTYSMVLFVSSIIVIIALGLNSEYSSAIETIRHSLFQTISIATTTGYSSQSYSEWPAAIPVFLIMMSFIGACVGSTGGGIKVIRILVMFRLGMKEIHKFIRPNAQVSVKLNGASINEKALVSVLGFFSLYAITFFLILMLLMFAGLDQVTAYSATAATMNNLGPGLGEVAQNYGSLGGAAKWILSFAMLVGRLEVLTIIAIFHKAFWRQ
;
A
#
# COMPACT_ATOMS: atom_id res chain seq x y z
N LEU A 1 1.67 -8.29 -19.51
CA LEU A 1 2.18 -9.29 -20.46
C LEU A 1 3.71 -9.19 -20.60
N PHE A 2 4.30 -8.04 -20.96
CA PHE A 2 5.77 -7.92 -21.14
C PHE A 2 6.54 -8.27 -19.87
N GLY A 3 6.07 -7.86 -18.70
CA GLY A 3 6.71 -8.20 -17.42
C GLY A 3 6.67 -9.69 -17.06
N THR A 4 5.86 -10.50 -17.76
CA THR A 4 5.75 -11.95 -17.56
C THR A 4 6.87 -12.71 -18.27
N LEU A 5 7.42 -12.16 -19.37
CA LEU A 5 8.39 -12.85 -20.23
C LEU A 5 9.65 -13.35 -19.50
N PRO A 6 10.34 -12.54 -18.64
CA PRO A 6 11.51 -13.03 -17.94
C PRO A 6 11.23 -14.22 -17.01
N PHE A 7 10.06 -14.26 -16.38
CA PHE A 7 9.65 -15.40 -15.54
C PHE A 7 9.40 -16.66 -16.37
N LEU A 8 8.84 -16.53 -17.58
CA LEU A 8 8.63 -17.66 -18.48
C LEU A 8 9.93 -18.19 -19.07
N ILE A 9 10.90 -17.33 -19.40
CA ILE A 9 12.19 -17.73 -19.91
C ILE A 9 12.95 -18.55 -18.84
N THR A 10 12.79 -18.20 -17.58
CA THR A 10 13.41 -18.92 -16.45
C THR A 10 12.50 -20.01 -15.87
N SER A 11 11.38 -20.33 -16.48
CA SER A 11 10.43 -21.35 -16.03
C SER A 11 11.05 -22.75 -15.91
N SER A 12 12.11 -23.05 -16.69
CA SER A 12 12.89 -24.28 -16.57
C SER A 12 13.58 -24.45 -15.20
N ILE A 13 13.77 -23.34 -14.46
CA ILE A 13 14.38 -23.33 -13.12
C ILE A 13 13.31 -23.30 -12.04
N SER A 14 12.18 -22.60 -12.28
CA SER A 14 11.14 -22.33 -11.28
C SER A 14 9.83 -23.10 -11.48
N ASN A 15 9.70 -23.90 -12.53
CA ASN A 15 8.48 -24.66 -12.90
C ASN A 15 7.18 -23.81 -12.92
N LEU A 16 7.26 -22.52 -13.24
CA LEU A 16 6.12 -21.60 -13.24
C LEU A 16 5.23 -21.84 -14.45
N SER A 17 3.93 -21.95 -14.22
CA SER A 17 2.92 -21.88 -15.28
C SER A 17 2.77 -20.45 -15.81
N PHE A 18 2.09 -20.28 -16.95
CA PHE A 18 1.81 -18.93 -17.46
C PHE A 18 0.99 -18.08 -16.47
N SER A 19 0.02 -18.69 -15.76
CA SER A 19 -0.77 -18.00 -14.74
C SER A 19 0.09 -17.56 -13.55
N ASP A 20 1.08 -18.35 -13.15
CA ASP A 20 2.02 -18.02 -12.07
C ASP A 20 2.93 -16.87 -12.46
N ALA A 21 3.53 -16.95 -13.64
CA ALA A 21 4.40 -15.89 -14.16
C ALA A 21 3.64 -14.57 -14.36
N PHE A 22 2.37 -14.62 -14.78
CA PHE A 22 1.51 -13.45 -14.91
C PHE A 22 1.16 -12.86 -13.54
N PHE A 23 0.78 -13.71 -12.57
CA PHE A 23 0.49 -13.31 -11.20
C PHE A 23 1.69 -12.61 -10.55
N GLU A 24 2.88 -13.19 -10.64
CA GLU A 24 4.12 -12.63 -10.10
C GLU A 24 4.45 -11.26 -10.72
N SER A 25 4.33 -11.16 -12.05
CA SER A 25 4.53 -9.90 -12.78
C SER A 25 3.50 -8.85 -12.39
N MET A 26 2.22 -9.23 -12.26
CA MET A 26 1.15 -8.33 -11.83
C MET A 26 1.39 -7.83 -10.41
N SER A 27 1.72 -8.75 -9.50
CA SER A 27 2.06 -8.43 -8.11
C SER A 27 3.25 -7.48 -8.01
N GLY A 28 4.28 -7.70 -8.83
CA GLY A 28 5.42 -6.78 -8.91
C GLY A 28 4.99 -5.39 -9.36
N LEU A 29 4.35 -5.26 -10.52
CA LEU A 29 3.98 -3.97 -11.12
C LEU A 29 2.92 -3.21 -10.30
N THR A 30 2.03 -3.90 -9.62
CA THR A 30 1.04 -3.28 -8.74
C THR A 30 1.58 -3.04 -7.31
N THR A 31 2.85 -3.38 -7.07
CA THR A 31 3.51 -3.29 -5.75
C THR A 31 2.71 -4.01 -4.66
N THR A 32 2.10 -5.15 -4.99
CA THR A 32 1.29 -5.92 -4.04
C THR A 32 2.17 -6.78 -3.13
N GLY A 33 3.22 -7.42 -3.67
CA GLY A 33 4.09 -8.27 -2.88
C GLY A 33 3.59 -9.71 -2.65
N ALA A 34 2.42 -10.07 -3.19
CA ALA A 34 1.95 -11.45 -3.21
C ALA A 34 2.83 -12.27 -4.16
N THR A 35 3.33 -13.42 -3.72
CA THR A 35 4.23 -14.26 -4.52
C THR A 35 3.68 -15.68 -4.69
N VAL A 36 3.90 -16.26 -5.86
CA VAL A 36 3.70 -17.70 -6.13
C VAL A 36 5.01 -18.46 -6.10
N MET A 37 6.14 -17.74 -5.97
CA MET A 37 7.47 -18.32 -5.95
C MET A 37 7.84 -18.75 -4.52
N SER A 38 8.54 -19.84 -4.41
CA SER A 38 9.15 -20.39 -3.18
C SER A 38 10.59 -20.75 -3.45
N GLN A 39 11.33 -21.07 -2.40
CA GLN A 39 12.76 -21.36 -2.48
C GLN A 39 13.55 -20.21 -3.13
N LEU A 40 13.24 -18.97 -2.70
CA LEU A 40 13.83 -17.75 -3.25
C LEU A 40 15.36 -17.74 -3.06
N ASP A 41 15.83 -18.32 -1.96
CA ASP A 41 17.26 -18.37 -1.63
C ASP A 41 18.10 -19.16 -2.66
N ASP A 42 17.47 -20.08 -3.39
CA ASP A 42 18.12 -20.91 -4.42
C ASP A 42 17.97 -20.32 -5.84
N LEU A 43 17.17 -19.24 -6.01
CA LEU A 43 16.92 -18.66 -7.32
C LEU A 43 18.07 -17.77 -7.80
N PRO A 44 18.25 -17.65 -9.13
CA PRO A 44 19.23 -16.73 -9.70
C PRO A 44 18.99 -15.29 -9.26
N LYS A 45 20.06 -14.59 -8.85
CA LYS A 45 20.01 -13.18 -8.45
C LYS A 45 19.36 -12.26 -9.47
N SER A 46 19.46 -12.59 -10.77
CA SER A 46 18.83 -11.82 -11.86
C SER A 46 17.30 -11.81 -11.75
N ILE A 47 16.67 -12.93 -11.39
CA ILE A 47 15.23 -13.03 -11.20
C ILE A 47 14.79 -12.33 -9.92
N LEU A 48 15.52 -12.52 -8.83
CA LEU A 48 15.27 -11.82 -7.58
C LEU A 48 15.33 -10.30 -7.78
N PHE A 49 16.36 -9.80 -8.45
CA PHE A 49 16.50 -8.39 -8.77
C PHE A 49 15.38 -7.88 -9.68
N TYR A 50 14.99 -8.67 -10.70
CA TYR A 50 13.91 -8.31 -11.61
C TYR A 50 12.57 -8.15 -10.88
N ARG A 51 12.24 -9.02 -9.93
CA ARG A 51 11.04 -8.90 -9.07
C ARG A 51 11.01 -7.56 -8.34
N GLN A 52 12.13 -7.20 -7.71
CA GLN A 52 12.28 -5.94 -6.96
C GLN A 52 12.20 -4.72 -7.89
N GLN A 53 12.80 -4.81 -9.09
CA GLN A 53 12.74 -3.77 -10.10
C GLN A 53 11.32 -3.51 -10.61
N LEU A 54 10.51 -4.57 -10.80
CA LEU A 54 9.10 -4.42 -11.16
C LEU A 54 8.34 -3.61 -10.10
N GLN A 55 8.57 -3.88 -8.81
CA GLN A 55 7.96 -3.09 -7.73
C GLN A 55 8.42 -1.64 -7.74
N TRP A 56 9.72 -1.40 -7.93
CA TRP A 56 10.27 -0.06 -7.98
C TRP A 56 9.68 0.76 -9.12
N LEU A 57 9.56 0.17 -10.32
CA LEU A 57 8.91 0.80 -11.48
C LEU A 57 7.41 1.02 -11.25
N GLY A 58 6.71 0.06 -10.62
CA GLY A 58 5.30 0.17 -10.27
C GLY A 58 5.02 1.28 -9.27
N GLY A 59 5.86 1.41 -8.22
CA GLY A 59 5.77 2.49 -7.23
C GLY A 59 5.95 3.87 -7.87
N MET A 60 6.97 4.03 -8.71
CA MET A 60 7.20 5.26 -9.45
C MET A 60 6.05 5.59 -10.41
N GLY A 61 5.54 4.57 -11.12
CA GLY A 61 4.44 4.73 -12.07
C GLY A 61 3.19 5.32 -11.42
N ILE A 62 2.84 4.87 -10.20
CA ILE A 62 1.65 5.38 -9.51
C ILE A 62 1.84 6.81 -8.99
N ILE A 63 3.05 7.18 -8.51
CA ILE A 63 3.32 8.55 -8.08
C ILE A 63 3.14 9.52 -9.26
N VAL A 64 3.70 9.18 -10.42
CA VAL A 64 3.56 10.00 -11.62
C VAL A 64 2.13 10.04 -12.12
N LEU A 65 1.43 8.89 -12.11
CA LEU A 65 0.03 8.81 -12.50
C LEU A 65 -0.85 9.65 -11.58
N ALA A 66 -0.73 9.46 -10.26
CA ALA A 66 -1.56 10.14 -9.27
C ALA A 66 -1.37 11.66 -9.26
N VAL A 67 -0.14 12.13 -9.43
CA VAL A 67 0.18 13.56 -9.27
C VAL A 67 0.23 14.31 -10.61
N ALA A 68 0.60 13.64 -11.69
CA ALA A 68 0.79 14.30 -12.98
C ALA A 68 -0.33 14.04 -13.99
N VAL A 69 -0.94 12.86 -13.99
CA VAL A 69 -1.90 12.43 -15.02
C VAL A 69 -3.35 12.55 -14.56
N LEU A 70 -3.69 12.07 -13.37
CA LEU A 70 -5.07 12.14 -12.85
C LEU A 70 -5.62 13.55 -12.77
N PRO A 71 -4.82 14.61 -12.42
CA PRO A 71 -5.29 15.99 -12.49
C PRO A 71 -5.81 16.43 -13.85
N LEU A 72 -5.24 15.89 -14.93
CA LEU A 72 -5.65 16.26 -16.30
C LEU A 72 -6.96 15.61 -16.73
N LEU A 73 -7.23 14.42 -16.20
CA LEU A 73 -8.40 13.63 -16.63
C LEU A 73 -9.68 14.04 -15.90
N GLY A 74 -9.63 14.90 -14.88
CA GLY A 74 -10.80 15.32 -14.10
C GLY A 74 -11.55 14.16 -13.41
N VAL A 75 -10.91 13.00 -13.29
CA VAL A 75 -11.52 11.77 -12.78
C VAL A 75 -11.51 11.75 -11.26
N GLY A 76 -12.59 11.31 -10.68
CA GLY A 76 -13.00 11.34 -9.29
C GLY A 76 -11.90 11.14 -8.23
N GLY A 77 -11.94 11.94 -7.19
CA GLY A 77 -10.93 12.04 -6.13
C GLY A 77 -10.07 13.30 -6.25
N MET A 78 -9.99 13.90 -7.44
CA MET A 78 -9.25 15.13 -7.70
C MET A 78 -9.82 16.35 -6.99
N GLU A 79 -11.12 16.40 -6.78
CA GLU A 79 -11.72 17.49 -6.00
C GLU A 79 -11.27 17.42 -4.53
N LEU A 80 -10.99 16.21 -4.00
CA LEU A 80 -10.37 16.05 -2.70
C LEU A 80 -8.90 16.51 -2.71
N TYR A 81 -8.13 16.13 -3.72
CA TYR A 81 -6.75 16.59 -3.90
C TYR A 81 -6.68 18.11 -4.11
N HIS A 82 -7.61 18.69 -4.88
CA HIS A 82 -7.73 20.14 -5.04
C HIS A 82 -8.21 20.83 -3.76
N ALA A 83 -9.06 20.20 -2.94
CA ALA A 83 -9.44 20.72 -1.64
C ALA A 83 -8.29 20.69 -0.64
N GLU A 84 -7.42 19.65 -0.70
CA GLU A 84 -6.17 19.61 0.05
C GLU A 84 -5.17 20.66 -0.43
N SER A 85 -5.02 20.81 -1.74
CA SER A 85 -4.06 21.72 -2.35
C SER A 85 -4.52 23.18 -2.39
N SER A 86 -5.82 23.46 -2.19
CA SER A 86 -6.35 24.82 -2.24
C SER A 86 -5.79 25.78 -1.18
N GLY A 87 -5.17 25.26 -0.12
CA GLY A 87 -4.49 26.09 0.88
C GLY A 87 -2.97 26.24 0.70
N ILE A 88 -2.31 25.26 0.07
CA ILE A 88 -0.84 25.19 0.05
C ILE A 88 -0.27 25.03 -1.36
N ALA A 89 -0.96 24.39 -2.28
CA ALA A 89 -0.42 23.99 -3.58
C ALA A 89 -0.82 24.91 -4.76
N LYS A 90 -1.71 25.90 -4.59
CA LYS A 90 -2.13 26.78 -5.69
C LYS A 90 -1.01 27.63 -6.25
N ASP A 91 0.04 27.86 -5.51
CA ASP A 91 1.07 28.85 -5.93
C ASP A 91 2.42 28.27 -6.34
N ARG A 92 2.75 26.97 -6.16
CA ARG A 92 4.16 26.55 -6.27
C ARG A 92 4.47 25.15 -6.81
N LEU A 93 3.53 24.30 -7.13
CA LEU A 93 3.83 23.17 -8.00
C LEU A 93 3.98 23.76 -9.41
N THR A 94 5.18 23.71 -9.94
CA THR A 94 5.55 24.35 -11.20
C THR A 94 4.49 24.14 -12.29
N PRO A 95 4.11 25.16 -13.07
CA PRO A 95 2.99 25.10 -14.02
C PRO A 95 3.19 24.08 -15.15
N LYS A 96 4.33 23.40 -15.20
CA LYS A 96 4.63 22.36 -16.18
C LYS A 96 4.64 20.99 -15.48
N LEU A 97 3.67 20.14 -15.78
CA LEU A 97 3.56 18.73 -15.34
C LEU A 97 4.90 17.98 -15.36
N ARG A 98 5.72 18.23 -16.38
CA ARG A 98 7.06 17.66 -16.53
C ARG A 98 7.95 17.98 -15.32
N ASN A 99 7.93 19.22 -14.85
CA ASN A 99 8.82 19.65 -13.75
C ASN A 99 8.36 19.03 -12.42
N THR A 100 7.05 18.91 -12.21
CA THR A 100 6.48 18.22 -11.04
C THR A 100 6.87 16.74 -11.06
N ALA A 101 6.68 16.04 -12.18
CA ALA A 101 7.05 14.64 -12.31
C ALA A 101 8.55 14.41 -12.05
N ILE A 102 9.44 15.28 -12.59
CA ILE A 102 10.89 15.21 -12.36
C ILE A 102 11.22 15.43 -10.87
N ALA A 103 10.56 16.37 -10.21
CA ALA A 103 10.80 16.65 -8.80
C ALA A 103 10.41 15.44 -7.91
N LEU A 104 9.25 14.85 -8.15
CA LEU A 104 8.80 13.66 -7.43
C LEU A 104 9.71 12.45 -7.70
N TRP A 105 10.16 12.28 -8.96
CA TRP A 105 11.11 11.25 -9.31
C TRP A 105 12.44 11.40 -8.56
N LYS A 106 12.96 12.62 -8.47
CA LYS A 106 14.19 12.89 -7.69
C LYS A 106 14.04 12.51 -6.23
N ILE A 107 12.91 12.82 -5.60
CA ILE A 107 12.63 12.43 -4.21
C ILE A 107 12.59 10.91 -4.07
N TYR A 108 11.88 10.23 -5.00
CA TYR A 108 11.76 8.77 -4.99
C TYR A 108 13.14 8.10 -5.10
N VAL A 109 13.97 8.53 -6.04
CA VAL A 109 15.35 8.02 -6.20
C VAL A 109 16.20 8.35 -4.96
N SER A 110 16.10 9.56 -4.42
CA SER A 110 16.85 9.96 -3.22
C SER A 110 16.49 9.07 -2.02
N LEU A 111 15.20 8.82 -1.80
CA LEU A 111 14.74 7.91 -0.73
C LEU A 111 15.25 6.48 -0.98
N THR A 112 15.26 6.00 -2.24
CA THR A 112 15.77 4.67 -2.60
C THR A 112 17.26 4.55 -2.29
N VAL A 113 18.07 5.55 -2.69
CA VAL A 113 19.51 5.55 -2.42
C VAL A 113 19.80 5.61 -0.92
N LEU A 114 19.09 6.47 -0.18
CA LEU A 114 19.25 6.57 1.27
C LEU A 114 18.83 5.27 1.98
N CYS A 115 17.78 4.62 1.51
CA CYS A 115 17.32 3.32 2.01
C CYS A 115 18.37 2.23 1.77
N ALA A 116 18.92 2.15 0.55
CA ALA A 116 19.97 1.20 0.21
C ALA A 116 21.23 1.40 1.08
N LEU A 117 21.65 2.65 1.27
CA LEU A 117 22.75 2.98 2.17
C LEU A 117 22.44 2.59 3.63
N GLY A 118 21.24 2.86 4.11
CA GLY A 118 20.81 2.45 5.45
C GLY A 118 20.88 0.93 5.64
N TYR A 119 20.38 0.16 4.69
CA TYR A 119 20.45 -1.31 4.73
C TYR A 119 21.89 -1.83 4.66
N PHE A 120 22.71 -1.27 3.78
CA PHE A 120 24.11 -1.65 3.65
C PHE A 120 24.90 -1.39 4.97
N LEU A 121 24.71 -0.21 5.55
CA LEU A 121 25.35 0.15 6.84
C LEU A 121 24.82 -0.70 8.02
N SER A 122 23.61 -1.24 7.89
CA SER A 122 23.02 -2.15 8.88
C SER A 122 23.46 -3.62 8.71
N GLY A 123 24.29 -3.92 7.71
CA GLY A 123 24.91 -5.24 7.52
C GLY A 123 24.34 -6.10 6.40
N MET A 124 23.43 -5.59 5.55
CA MET A 124 22.99 -6.30 4.34
C MET A 124 24.11 -6.37 3.30
N SER A 125 24.12 -7.42 2.47
CA SER A 125 24.93 -7.45 1.26
C SER A 125 24.54 -6.30 0.32
N ILE A 126 25.45 -5.86 -0.56
CA ILE A 126 25.12 -4.79 -1.55
C ILE A 126 23.92 -5.20 -2.39
N PHE A 127 23.85 -6.48 -2.79
CA PHE A 127 22.75 -7.00 -3.59
C PHE A 127 21.42 -6.91 -2.83
N ASP A 128 21.37 -7.36 -1.58
CA ASP A 128 20.14 -7.31 -0.76
C ASP A 128 19.77 -5.89 -0.41
N ALA A 129 20.74 -5.03 -0.07
CA ALA A 129 20.48 -3.62 0.26
C ALA A 129 19.83 -2.87 -0.90
N VAL A 130 20.34 -3.04 -2.12
CA VAL A 130 19.75 -2.41 -3.32
C VAL A 130 18.38 -3.01 -3.63
N SER A 131 18.26 -4.33 -3.63
CA SER A 131 17.02 -5.03 -3.94
C SER A 131 15.91 -4.67 -2.95
N HIS A 132 16.16 -4.79 -1.64
CA HIS A 132 15.16 -4.42 -0.63
C HIS A 132 14.84 -2.93 -0.61
N SER A 133 15.79 -2.03 -0.93
CA SER A 133 15.47 -0.61 -1.03
C SER A 133 14.44 -0.31 -2.12
N PHE A 134 14.46 -1.04 -3.24
CA PHE A 134 13.48 -0.94 -4.30
C PHE A 134 12.08 -1.28 -3.81
N SER A 135 11.93 -2.42 -3.13
CA SER A 135 10.63 -2.85 -2.60
C SER A 135 10.16 -2.02 -1.41
N THR A 136 11.07 -1.58 -0.54
CA THR A 136 10.74 -0.77 0.64
C THR A 136 10.16 0.59 0.24
N VAL A 137 10.84 1.32 -0.65
CA VAL A 137 10.39 2.65 -1.08
C VAL A 137 9.18 2.57 -2.02
N ALA A 138 9.04 1.47 -2.75
CA ALA A 138 7.83 1.17 -3.51
C ALA A 138 6.66 0.71 -2.64
N ILE A 139 6.89 0.41 -1.35
CA ILE A 139 5.87 -0.23 -0.48
C ILE A 139 5.34 -1.51 -1.14
N GLY A 140 6.25 -2.39 -1.57
CA GLY A 140 5.88 -3.55 -2.38
C GLY A 140 6.05 -4.90 -1.70
N GLY A 141 6.99 -5.03 -0.76
CA GLY A 141 7.13 -6.18 0.12
C GLY A 141 7.81 -7.43 -0.47
N PHE A 142 8.23 -7.43 -1.73
CA PHE A 142 9.05 -8.51 -2.24
C PHE A 142 10.41 -8.55 -1.55
N SER A 143 10.85 -9.75 -1.20
CA SER A 143 12.17 -10.02 -0.63
C SER A 143 13.00 -10.90 -1.57
N THR A 144 14.31 -10.91 -1.36
CA THR A 144 15.26 -11.85 -1.97
C THR A 144 15.33 -13.18 -1.21
N HIS A 145 14.65 -13.28 -0.05
CA HIS A 145 14.64 -14.43 0.84
C HIS A 145 13.23 -14.87 1.18
N ASP A 146 13.00 -16.19 1.35
CA ASP A 146 11.69 -16.74 1.72
C ASP A 146 11.20 -16.23 3.08
N ALA A 147 12.10 -16.06 4.05
CA ALA A 147 11.78 -15.52 5.37
C ALA A 147 11.62 -13.99 5.40
N SER A 148 11.60 -13.33 4.23
CA SER A 148 11.47 -11.86 4.11
C SER A 148 12.52 -11.11 4.94
N ILE A 149 12.21 -10.01 5.61
CA ILE A 149 13.15 -9.27 6.47
C ILE A 149 13.56 -10.10 7.70
N GLY A 150 12.74 -11.06 8.11
CA GLY A 150 13.07 -12.00 9.19
C GLY A 150 14.34 -12.81 8.96
N TYR A 151 14.72 -13.04 7.70
CA TYR A 151 15.98 -13.71 7.33
C TYR A 151 17.22 -13.09 7.99
N PHE A 152 17.27 -11.77 8.04
CA PHE A 152 18.42 -11.04 8.58
C PHE A 152 18.49 -11.05 10.12
N ASN A 153 17.37 -11.29 10.78
CA ASN A 153 17.24 -11.25 12.25
C ASN A 153 18.01 -10.10 12.90
N SER A 154 17.90 -8.90 12.36
CA SER A 154 18.66 -7.71 12.77
C SER A 154 17.72 -6.54 13.09
N ILE A 155 17.79 -6.05 14.33
CA ILE A 155 17.00 -4.89 14.77
C ILE A 155 17.32 -3.65 13.93
N SER A 156 18.60 -3.44 13.57
CA SER A 156 18.99 -2.28 12.75
C SER A 156 18.38 -2.32 11.36
N ILE A 157 18.34 -3.49 10.72
CA ILE A 157 17.71 -3.66 9.39
C ILE A 157 16.20 -3.42 9.49
N GLU A 158 15.54 -3.96 10.50
CA GLU A 158 14.11 -3.74 10.71
C GLU A 158 13.78 -2.26 10.99
N MET A 159 14.61 -1.56 11.77
CA MET A 159 14.45 -0.12 12.02
C MET A 159 14.57 0.70 10.74
N VAL A 160 15.55 0.39 9.88
CA VAL A 160 15.69 1.02 8.56
C VAL A 160 14.45 0.75 7.71
N ALA A 161 13.98 -0.51 7.66
CA ALA A 161 12.77 -0.87 6.92
C ALA A 161 11.56 -0.07 7.42
N MET A 162 11.29 -0.07 8.73
CA MET A 162 10.17 0.67 9.33
C MET A 162 10.23 2.16 9.03
N PHE A 163 11.40 2.77 9.12
CA PHE A 163 11.58 4.18 8.85
C PHE A 163 11.28 4.54 7.38
N PHE A 164 11.80 3.75 6.43
CA PHE A 164 11.56 4.05 5.02
C PHE A 164 10.17 3.62 4.55
N MET A 165 9.54 2.58 5.12
CA MET A 165 8.12 2.26 4.90
C MET A 165 7.23 3.41 5.38
N PHE A 166 7.51 3.98 6.56
CA PHE A 166 6.79 5.13 7.08
C PHE A 166 6.93 6.34 6.15
N LEU A 167 8.15 6.69 5.73
CA LEU A 167 8.38 7.81 4.81
C LEU A 167 7.72 7.61 3.46
N ALA A 168 7.84 6.43 2.86
CA ALA A 168 7.26 6.12 1.57
C ALA A 168 5.71 6.13 1.59
N GLY A 169 5.11 5.92 2.77
CA GLY A 169 3.66 6.05 3.01
C GLY A 169 3.14 7.48 3.11
N ILE A 170 4.02 8.48 3.19
CA ILE A 170 3.63 9.89 3.20
C ILE A 170 3.44 10.40 1.76
N ASN A 171 2.58 11.39 1.57
CA ASN A 171 2.39 12.05 0.29
C ASN A 171 3.71 12.64 -0.25
N PHE A 172 4.13 12.23 -1.44
CA PHE A 172 5.37 12.70 -2.06
C PHE A 172 5.36 14.19 -2.37
N SER A 173 4.19 14.79 -2.62
CA SER A 173 4.06 16.25 -2.76
C SER A 173 4.38 16.97 -1.46
N LEU A 174 4.05 16.38 -0.31
CA LEU A 174 4.39 16.93 1.01
C LEU A 174 5.90 16.88 1.25
N HIS A 175 6.58 15.79 0.85
CA HIS A 175 8.05 15.75 0.85
C HIS A 175 8.66 16.86 0.01
N PHE A 176 8.10 17.11 -1.19
CA PHE A 176 8.56 18.17 -2.07
C PHE A 176 8.41 19.55 -1.43
N LEU A 177 7.26 19.83 -0.81
CA LEU A 177 7.00 21.09 -0.12
C LEU A 177 7.95 21.31 1.05
N ALA A 178 8.11 20.29 1.91
CA ALA A 178 9.01 20.34 3.04
C ALA A 178 10.47 20.57 2.63
N TRP A 179 10.91 19.91 1.56
CA TRP A 179 12.25 20.11 0.99
C TRP A 179 12.45 21.51 0.45
N ASN A 180 11.48 22.01 -0.34
CA ASN A 180 11.56 23.33 -0.96
C ASN A 180 11.50 24.46 0.07
N ASN A 181 10.66 24.32 1.09
CA ASN A 181 10.50 25.30 2.18
C ASN A 181 11.56 25.14 3.28
N LYS A 182 12.37 24.07 3.23
CA LYS A 182 13.31 23.69 4.30
C LYS A 182 12.65 23.67 5.68
N SER A 183 11.42 23.19 5.77
CA SER A 183 10.60 23.25 6.96
C SER A 183 9.89 21.93 7.23
N PHE A 184 10.11 21.36 8.41
CA PHE A 184 9.37 20.18 8.88
C PHE A 184 7.95 20.53 9.38
N ILE A 185 7.64 21.83 9.54
CA ILE A 185 6.34 22.30 10.04
C ILE A 185 5.23 21.93 9.05
N ASP A 186 5.53 21.79 7.75
CA ASP A 186 4.58 21.44 6.72
C ASP A 186 3.96 20.05 6.98
N TYR A 187 4.75 19.08 7.47
CA TYR A 187 4.22 17.77 7.88
C TYR A 187 3.24 17.91 9.06
N ILE A 188 3.62 18.69 10.08
CA ILE A 188 2.81 18.85 11.28
C ILE A 188 1.52 19.62 11.02
N LYS A 189 1.44 20.45 9.99
CA LYS A 189 0.22 21.17 9.61
C LYS A 189 -0.77 20.31 8.82
N ASP A 190 -0.28 19.31 8.12
CA ASP A 190 -1.10 18.45 7.27
C ASP A 190 -1.99 17.49 8.07
N SER A 191 -3.29 17.49 7.76
CA SER A 191 -4.28 16.66 8.47
C SER A 191 -4.16 15.19 8.13
N GLU A 192 -3.76 14.85 6.90
CA GLU A 192 -3.59 13.46 6.46
C GLU A 192 -2.38 12.85 7.14
N PHE A 193 -1.23 13.55 7.15
CA PHE A 193 -0.02 13.10 7.85
C PHE A 193 -0.27 12.86 9.34
N LYS A 194 -0.99 13.77 10.02
CA LYS A 194 -1.36 13.58 11.44
C LYS A 194 -2.19 12.32 11.64
N THR A 195 -3.20 12.13 10.79
CA THR A 195 -4.08 10.96 10.90
C THR A 195 -3.31 9.67 10.61
N TYR A 196 -2.48 9.65 9.57
CA TYR A 196 -1.61 8.53 9.22
C TYR A 196 -0.69 8.14 10.38
N SER A 197 0.05 9.11 10.93
CA SER A 197 0.95 8.88 12.06
C SER A 197 0.19 8.42 13.32
N MET A 198 -0.99 9.00 13.59
CA MET A 198 -1.83 8.60 14.72
C MET A 198 -2.36 7.16 14.56
N VAL A 199 -2.82 6.78 13.36
CA VAL A 199 -3.29 5.42 13.08
C VAL A 199 -2.17 4.40 13.30
N LEU A 200 -0.98 4.64 12.76
CA LEU A 200 0.17 3.76 12.96
C LEU A 200 0.56 3.66 14.44
N PHE A 201 0.59 4.77 15.15
CA PHE A 201 0.94 4.80 16.56
C PHE A 201 -0.08 4.04 17.43
N VAL A 202 -1.37 4.33 17.26
CA VAL A 202 -2.45 3.70 18.04
C VAL A 202 -2.54 2.20 17.74
N SER A 203 -2.49 1.80 16.46
CA SER A 203 -2.51 0.39 16.09
C SER A 203 -1.30 -0.38 16.62
N SER A 204 -0.11 0.23 16.61
CA SER A 204 1.09 -0.38 17.21
C SER A 204 0.92 -0.61 18.72
N ILE A 205 0.38 0.37 19.44
CA ILE A 205 0.12 0.22 20.88
C ILE A 205 -0.88 -0.91 21.14
N ILE A 206 -1.96 -0.99 20.35
CA ILE A 206 -2.97 -2.06 20.48
C ILE A 206 -2.31 -3.43 20.30
N VAL A 207 -1.49 -3.61 19.26
CA VAL A 207 -0.82 -4.90 18.99
C VAL A 207 0.20 -5.24 20.09
N ILE A 208 0.99 -4.25 20.57
CA ILE A 208 1.95 -4.46 21.68
C ILE A 208 1.23 -4.94 22.93
N ILE A 209 0.13 -4.29 23.32
CA ILE A 209 -0.65 -4.66 24.49
C ILE A 209 -1.26 -6.06 24.29
N ALA A 210 -1.84 -6.33 23.13
CA ALA A 210 -2.49 -7.60 22.86
C ALA A 210 -1.50 -8.77 22.87
N LEU A 211 -0.32 -8.65 22.28
CA LEU A 211 0.72 -9.67 22.33
C LEU A 211 1.34 -9.81 23.73
N GLY A 212 1.52 -8.71 24.44
CA GLY A 212 2.02 -8.72 25.81
C GLY A 212 1.08 -9.45 26.78
N LEU A 213 -0.23 -9.24 26.65
CA LEU A 213 -1.24 -9.91 27.47
C LEU A 213 -1.33 -11.43 27.19
N ASN A 214 -1.05 -11.86 25.96
CA ASN A 214 -1.04 -13.27 25.58
C ASN A 214 0.31 -13.95 25.83
N SER A 215 1.32 -13.22 26.31
CA SER A 215 2.68 -13.76 26.57
C SER A 215 3.28 -14.49 25.36
N GLU A 216 3.04 -13.98 24.14
CA GLU A 216 3.49 -14.60 22.89
C GLU A 216 5.03 -14.66 22.81
N TYR A 217 5.71 -13.65 23.34
CA TYR A 217 7.15 -13.57 23.43
C TYR A 217 7.63 -13.55 24.88
N SER A 218 8.78 -14.18 25.14
CA SER A 218 9.39 -14.21 26.47
C SER A 218 9.99 -12.85 26.89
N SER A 219 10.32 -11.99 25.90
CA SER A 219 10.94 -10.68 26.11
C SER A 219 10.02 -9.54 25.69
N ALA A 220 9.87 -8.53 26.55
CA ALA A 220 9.15 -7.30 26.21
C ALA A 220 9.77 -6.58 24.99
N ILE A 221 11.10 -6.68 24.80
CA ILE A 221 11.80 -6.08 23.65
C ILE A 221 11.39 -6.78 22.36
N GLU A 222 11.29 -8.11 22.34
CA GLU A 222 10.83 -8.87 21.17
C GLU A 222 9.37 -8.57 20.86
N THR A 223 8.52 -8.49 21.87
CA THR A 223 7.12 -8.10 21.73
C THR A 223 6.99 -6.74 21.05
N ILE A 224 7.72 -5.72 21.52
CA ILE A 224 7.70 -4.38 20.92
C ILE A 224 8.26 -4.41 19.50
N ARG A 225 9.40 -5.06 19.28
CA ARG A 225 10.09 -5.18 17.99
C ARG A 225 9.16 -5.74 16.90
N HIS A 226 8.62 -6.92 17.12
CA HIS A 226 7.79 -7.61 16.12
C HIS A 226 6.41 -6.95 15.98
N SER A 227 5.82 -6.43 17.05
CA SER A 227 4.56 -5.67 17.00
C SER A 227 4.70 -4.42 16.13
N LEU A 228 5.74 -3.62 16.36
CA LEU A 228 5.98 -2.39 15.59
C LEU A 228 6.23 -2.70 14.12
N PHE A 229 7.12 -3.68 13.85
CA PHE A 229 7.48 -4.05 12.49
C PHE A 229 6.26 -4.50 11.69
N GLN A 230 5.50 -5.49 12.22
CA GLN A 230 4.35 -6.03 11.51
C GLN A 230 3.22 -5.01 11.36
N THR A 231 2.97 -4.19 12.40
CA THR A 231 1.95 -3.14 12.31
C THR A 231 2.29 -2.11 11.22
N ILE A 232 3.53 -1.61 11.20
CA ILE A 232 3.95 -0.65 10.18
C ILE A 232 3.93 -1.30 8.80
N SER A 233 4.47 -2.50 8.64
CA SER A 233 4.52 -3.22 7.37
C SER A 233 3.12 -3.44 6.78
N ILE A 234 2.17 -3.91 7.58
CA ILE A 234 0.83 -4.24 7.10
C ILE A 234 -0.04 -2.98 6.94
N ALA A 235 0.01 -2.05 7.89
CA ALA A 235 -0.79 -0.83 7.80
C ALA A 235 -0.35 0.10 6.67
N THR A 236 0.95 0.13 6.33
CA THR A 236 1.44 0.85 5.13
C THR A 236 1.15 0.11 3.84
N THR A 237 0.70 -1.16 3.90
CA THR A 237 0.53 -2.09 2.79
C THR A 237 1.85 -2.55 2.14
N THR A 238 2.96 -2.55 2.89
CA THR A 238 4.24 -3.06 2.39
C THR A 238 4.26 -4.59 2.32
N GLY A 239 3.83 -5.27 3.38
CA GLY A 239 3.75 -6.73 3.40
C GLY A 239 5.05 -7.46 3.72
N TYR A 240 6.09 -6.77 4.19
CA TYR A 240 7.26 -7.45 4.75
C TYR A 240 6.93 -8.18 6.04
N SER A 241 7.62 -9.30 6.29
CA SER A 241 7.47 -10.08 7.50
C SER A 241 8.79 -10.21 8.26
N SER A 242 8.74 -9.99 9.56
CA SER A 242 9.84 -10.34 10.49
C SER A 242 9.54 -11.64 11.23
N GLN A 243 8.27 -12.01 11.34
CA GLN A 243 7.73 -13.22 11.95
C GLN A 243 6.38 -13.57 11.31
N SER A 244 5.91 -14.81 11.46
CA SER A 244 4.61 -15.26 10.96
C SER A 244 3.47 -14.69 11.82
N TYR A 245 2.96 -13.52 11.43
CA TYR A 245 1.85 -12.88 12.16
C TYR A 245 0.52 -13.64 12.07
N SER A 246 0.39 -14.53 11.07
CA SER A 246 -0.81 -15.36 10.90
C SER A 246 -1.04 -16.34 12.07
N GLU A 247 0.01 -16.65 12.83
CA GLU A 247 -0.01 -17.53 13.98
C GLU A 247 -0.25 -16.78 15.30
N TRP A 248 -0.29 -15.45 15.25
CA TRP A 248 -0.52 -14.64 16.44
C TRP A 248 -1.92 -14.83 17.03
N PRO A 249 -2.06 -14.71 18.36
CA PRO A 249 -3.29 -15.09 19.04
C PRO A 249 -4.49 -14.22 18.68
N ALA A 250 -5.67 -14.87 18.72
CA ALA A 250 -6.99 -14.27 18.67
C ALA A 250 -7.25 -13.39 17.42
N ALA A 251 -7.62 -12.13 17.64
CA ALA A 251 -8.06 -11.21 16.60
C ALA A 251 -6.90 -10.43 15.95
N ILE A 252 -5.66 -10.58 16.42
CA ILE A 252 -4.53 -9.75 15.97
C ILE A 252 -4.27 -9.86 14.47
N PRO A 253 -4.22 -11.07 13.84
CA PRO A 253 -4.02 -11.19 12.41
C PRO A 253 -5.10 -10.50 11.59
N VAL A 254 -6.37 -10.64 12.00
CA VAL A 254 -7.51 -10.00 11.34
C VAL A 254 -7.46 -8.49 11.53
N PHE A 255 -7.13 -8.00 12.73
CA PHE A 255 -6.95 -6.58 13.01
C PHE A 255 -5.86 -5.96 12.13
N LEU A 256 -4.72 -6.63 11.96
CA LEU A 256 -3.65 -6.17 11.10
C LEU A 256 -4.10 -6.07 9.63
N ILE A 257 -4.78 -7.10 9.10
CA ILE A 257 -5.35 -7.04 7.74
C ILE A 257 -6.35 -5.89 7.63
N MET A 258 -7.17 -5.63 8.64
CA MET A 258 -8.08 -4.48 8.65
C MET A 258 -7.33 -3.14 8.60
N MET A 259 -6.15 -3.03 9.21
CA MET A 259 -5.34 -1.80 9.09
C MET A 259 -4.89 -1.54 7.65
N SER A 260 -4.67 -2.57 6.84
CA SER A 260 -4.31 -2.39 5.42
C SER A 260 -5.40 -1.70 4.59
N PHE A 261 -6.68 -1.77 5.00
CA PHE A 261 -7.75 -1.01 4.32
C PHE A 261 -7.57 0.50 4.47
N ILE A 262 -7.07 0.95 5.61
CA ILE A 262 -6.76 2.37 5.80
C ILE A 262 -5.63 2.78 4.86
N GLY A 263 -4.58 1.96 4.80
CA GLY A 263 -3.45 2.14 3.90
C GLY A 263 -2.61 3.37 4.21
N ALA A 264 -1.99 3.91 3.17
CA ALA A 264 -1.08 5.06 3.26
C ALA A 264 -1.74 6.36 2.75
N CYS A 265 -0.99 7.49 2.77
CA CYS A 265 -1.47 8.78 2.27
C CYS A 265 -1.71 8.78 0.75
N VAL A 266 -2.60 9.64 0.28
CA VAL A 266 -2.75 9.91 -1.16
C VAL A 266 -1.45 10.48 -1.72
N GLY A 267 -1.08 10.08 -2.95
CA GLY A 267 0.18 10.49 -3.56
C GLY A 267 1.44 9.87 -2.94
N SER A 268 1.27 8.78 -2.17
CA SER A 268 2.32 7.88 -1.71
C SER A 268 2.41 6.63 -2.59
N THR A 269 3.41 5.78 -2.34
CA THR A 269 3.54 4.48 -3.02
C THR A 269 2.66 3.38 -2.43
N GLY A 270 2.06 3.58 -1.24
CA GLY A 270 1.22 2.58 -0.58
C GLY A 270 -0.13 2.33 -1.25
N GLY A 271 -0.75 1.22 -0.90
CA GLY A 271 -2.08 0.79 -1.35
C GLY A 271 -3.21 1.22 -0.40
N GLY A 272 -4.28 0.43 -0.37
CA GLY A 272 -5.47 0.65 0.47
C GLY A 272 -6.39 1.76 -0.01
N ILE A 273 -7.44 2.01 0.78
CA ILE A 273 -8.49 3.02 0.49
C ILE A 273 -7.93 4.45 0.54
N LYS A 274 -6.83 4.66 1.25
CA LYS A 274 -6.12 5.90 1.58
C LYS A 274 -6.68 6.62 2.81
N VAL A 275 -5.74 7.04 3.66
CA VAL A 275 -6.01 7.72 4.94
C VAL A 275 -6.97 8.89 4.80
N ILE A 276 -6.79 9.71 3.78
CA ILE A 276 -7.64 10.90 3.55
C ILE A 276 -9.12 10.55 3.37
N ARG A 277 -9.41 9.47 2.63
CA ARG A 277 -10.81 9.06 2.40
C ARG A 277 -11.45 8.56 3.68
N ILE A 278 -10.71 7.80 4.49
CA ILE A 278 -11.17 7.37 5.83
C ILE A 278 -11.42 8.58 6.74
N LEU A 279 -10.50 9.56 6.75
CA LEU A 279 -10.65 10.79 7.53
C LEU A 279 -11.90 11.58 7.11
N VAL A 280 -12.13 11.72 5.80
CA VAL A 280 -13.32 12.41 5.26
C VAL A 280 -14.59 11.67 5.63
N MET A 281 -14.63 10.35 5.50
CA MET A 281 -15.77 9.51 5.90
C MET A 281 -16.09 9.65 7.39
N PHE A 282 -15.07 9.60 8.24
CA PHE A 282 -15.24 9.81 9.68
C PHE A 282 -15.85 11.19 9.99
N ARG A 283 -15.30 12.26 9.37
CA ARG A 283 -15.82 13.63 9.56
C ARG A 283 -17.24 13.81 9.01
N LEU A 284 -17.55 13.13 7.89
CA LEU A 284 -18.91 13.12 7.34
C LEU A 284 -19.87 12.43 8.29
N GLY A 285 -19.52 11.28 8.84
CA GLY A 285 -20.32 10.60 9.86
C GLY A 285 -20.57 11.49 11.08
N MET A 286 -19.52 12.17 11.58
CA MET A 286 -19.67 13.12 12.68
C MET A 286 -20.57 14.32 12.33
N LYS A 287 -20.51 14.83 11.09
CA LYS A 287 -21.43 15.87 10.59
C LYS A 287 -22.88 15.41 10.64
N GLU A 288 -23.16 14.19 10.18
CA GLU A 288 -24.53 13.65 10.18
C GLU A 288 -25.05 13.41 11.62
N ILE A 289 -24.21 12.95 12.54
CA ILE A 289 -24.56 12.86 13.97
C ILE A 289 -24.90 14.25 14.54
N HIS A 290 -24.11 15.27 14.24
CA HIS A 290 -24.39 16.64 14.69
C HIS A 290 -25.72 17.18 14.12
N LYS A 291 -26.01 16.90 12.84
CA LYS A 291 -27.30 17.28 12.22
C LYS A 291 -28.47 16.53 12.83
N PHE A 292 -28.30 15.27 13.17
CA PHE A 292 -29.33 14.50 13.85
C PHE A 292 -29.69 15.10 15.23
N ILE A 293 -28.68 15.54 15.98
CA ILE A 293 -28.86 16.17 17.30
C ILE A 293 -29.41 17.59 17.16
N ARG A 294 -28.94 18.34 16.14
CA ARG A 294 -29.30 19.75 15.87
C ARG A 294 -29.66 19.95 14.40
N PRO A 295 -30.89 19.70 13.97
CA PRO A 295 -31.28 19.68 12.56
C PRO A 295 -30.98 20.97 11.79
N ASN A 296 -31.01 22.13 12.47
CA ASN A 296 -30.76 23.44 11.87
C ASN A 296 -29.28 23.87 11.87
N ALA A 297 -28.38 23.02 12.36
CA ALA A 297 -26.95 23.34 12.40
C ALA A 297 -26.32 23.24 11.00
N GLN A 298 -25.69 24.31 10.55
CA GLN A 298 -24.88 24.32 9.32
C GLN A 298 -23.46 23.85 9.66
N VAL A 299 -23.21 22.55 9.52
CA VAL A 299 -21.88 21.94 9.76
C VAL A 299 -21.21 21.63 8.43
N SER A 300 -20.06 22.23 8.16
CA SER A 300 -19.24 21.92 7.00
C SER A 300 -18.12 20.93 7.36
N VAL A 301 -17.85 19.96 6.49
CA VAL A 301 -16.68 19.09 6.60
C VAL A 301 -15.46 19.89 6.13
N LYS A 302 -14.45 20.03 7.01
CA LYS A 302 -13.21 20.78 6.71
C LYS A 302 -12.03 19.86 6.61
N LEU A 303 -11.05 20.18 5.74
CA LEU A 303 -9.76 19.53 5.62
C LEU A 303 -8.69 20.63 5.55
N ASN A 304 -7.63 20.52 6.33
CA ASN A 304 -6.57 21.54 6.44
C ASN A 304 -7.12 22.97 6.59
N GLY A 305 -8.26 23.15 7.31
CA GLY A 305 -8.93 24.43 7.52
C GLY A 305 -9.89 24.86 6.42
N ALA A 306 -9.88 24.23 5.24
CA ALA A 306 -10.78 24.51 4.12
C ALA A 306 -12.01 23.60 4.13
N SER A 307 -13.21 24.11 3.74
CA SER A 307 -14.39 23.28 3.58
C SER A 307 -14.33 22.45 2.31
N ILE A 308 -14.70 21.17 2.44
CA ILE A 308 -14.79 20.25 1.30
C ILE A 308 -16.11 20.48 0.57
N ASN A 309 -16.05 20.51 -0.77
CA ASN A 309 -17.22 20.62 -1.64
C ASN A 309 -18.11 19.36 -1.52
N GLU A 310 -19.43 19.53 -1.60
CA GLU A 310 -20.39 18.42 -1.57
C GLU A 310 -20.16 17.39 -2.68
N LYS A 311 -19.76 17.83 -3.88
CA LYS A 311 -19.41 16.91 -4.98
C LYS A 311 -18.26 15.96 -4.60
N ALA A 312 -17.22 16.46 -3.92
CA ALA A 312 -16.12 15.65 -3.45
C ALA A 312 -16.57 14.64 -2.37
N LEU A 313 -17.48 15.04 -1.47
CA LEU A 313 -18.04 14.12 -0.47
C LEU A 313 -18.85 13.00 -1.12
N VAL A 314 -19.67 13.31 -2.12
CA VAL A 314 -20.46 12.32 -2.89
C VAL A 314 -19.51 11.37 -3.66
N SER A 315 -18.43 11.89 -4.23
CA SER A 315 -17.41 11.05 -4.91
C SER A 315 -16.75 10.05 -3.96
N VAL A 316 -16.45 10.46 -2.73
CA VAL A 316 -15.90 9.57 -1.71
C VAL A 316 -16.89 8.48 -1.32
N LEU A 317 -18.17 8.82 -1.12
CA LEU A 317 -19.23 7.85 -0.84
C LEU A 317 -19.39 6.85 -1.99
N GLY A 318 -19.40 7.34 -3.24
CA GLY A 318 -19.45 6.50 -4.44
C GLY A 318 -18.27 5.53 -4.52
N PHE A 319 -17.06 6.01 -4.20
CA PHE A 319 -15.88 5.17 -4.15
C PHE A 319 -16.03 4.03 -3.11
N PHE A 320 -16.46 4.33 -1.88
CA PHE A 320 -16.66 3.31 -0.85
C PHE A 320 -17.71 2.28 -1.25
N SER A 321 -18.82 2.71 -1.86
CA SER A 321 -19.87 1.82 -2.33
C SER A 321 -19.35 0.84 -3.40
N LEU A 322 -18.64 1.34 -4.39
CA LEU A 322 -18.07 0.52 -5.45
C LEU A 322 -16.95 -0.37 -4.95
N TYR A 323 -16.12 0.12 -4.03
CA TYR A 323 -15.07 -0.68 -3.39
C TYR A 323 -15.68 -1.87 -2.64
N ALA A 324 -16.72 -1.64 -1.83
CA ALA A 324 -17.41 -2.70 -1.09
C ALA A 324 -18.04 -3.73 -2.03
N ILE A 325 -18.76 -3.30 -3.06
CA ILE A 325 -19.36 -4.19 -4.07
C ILE A 325 -18.27 -5.04 -4.73
N THR A 326 -17.17 -4.42 -5.17
CA THR A 326 -16.08 -5.12 -5.84
C THR A 326 -15.40 -6.13 -4.90
N PHE A 327 -15.19 -5.73 -3.63
CA PHE A 327 -14.63 -6.61 -2.61
C PHE A 327 -15.49 -7.87 -2.42
N PHE A 328 -16.79 -7.71 -2.22
CA PHE A 328 -17.71 -8.85 -2.06
C PHE A 328 -17.79 -9.71 -3.32
N LEU A 329 -17.72 -9.12 -4.50
CA LEU A 329 -17.73 -9.84 -5.76
C LEU A 329 -16.49 -10.73 -5.91
N ILE A 330 -15.30 -10.18 -5.65
CA ILE A 330 -14.03 -10.92 -5.69
C ILE A 330 -14.02 -12.03 -4.64
N LEU A 331 -14.44 -11.72 -3.41
CA LEU A 331 -14.57 -12.70 -2.33
C LEU A 331 -15.45 -13.89 -2.75
N MET A 332 -16.63 -13.63 -3.30
CA MET A 332 -17.53 -14.69 -3.77
C MET A 332 -16.91 -15.50 -4.91
N LEU A 333 -16.28 -14.86 -5.87
CA LEU A 333 -15.60 -15.56 -6.97
C LEU A 333 -14.48 -16.48 -6.47
N LEU A 334 -13.72 -16.07 -5.44
CA LEU A 334 -12.68 -16.92 -4.85
C LEU A 334 -13.28 -18.12 -4.09
N MET A 335 -14.38 -17.91 -3.37
CA MET A 335 -15.08 -19.01 -2.70
C MET A 335 -15.66 -20.00 -3.72
N PHE A 336 -16.22 -19.53 -4.85
CA PHE A 336 -16.64 -20.40 -5.94
C PHE A 336 -15.46 -21.11 -6.64
N ALA A 337 -14.25 -20.52 -6.60
CA ALA A 337 -13.04 -21.17 -7.06
C ALA A 337 -12.49 -22.23 -6.08
N GLY A 338 -13.15 -22.43 -4.93
CA GLY A 338 -12.85 -23.49 -3.97
C GLY A 338 -12.03 -23.07 -2.74
N LEU A 339 -11.77 -21.77 -2.55
CA LEU A 339 -11.06 -21.30 -1.37
C LEU A 339 -11.99 -21.28 -0.12
N ASP A 340 -11.43 -21.60 1.04
CA ASP A 340 -12.11 -21.44 2.33
C ASP A 340 -12.33 -19.95 2.65
N GLN A 341 -13.21 -19.68 3.62
CA GLN A 341 -13.65 -18.32 3.96
C GLN A 341 -12.51 -17.42 4.42
N VAL A 342 -11.59 -17.94 5.25
CA VAL A 342 -10.47 -17.16 5.79
C VAL A 342 -9.47 -16.82 4.70
N THR A 343 -9.10 -17.80 3.89
CA THR A 343 -8.21 -17.63 2.73
C THR A 343 -8.82 -16.68 1.71
N ALA A 344 -10.09 -16.86 1.32
CA ALA A 344 -10.77 -16.02 0.34
C ALA A 344 -10.89 -14.57 0.82
N TYR A 345 -11.28 -14.34 2.08
CA TYR A 345 -11.38 -13.01 2.68
C TYR A 345 -10.02 -12.30 2.69
N SER A 346 -9.01 -12.97 3.24
CA SER A 346 -7.69 -12.37 3.42
C SER A 346 -6.96 -12.17 2.08
N ALA A 347 -7.09 -13.10 1.13
CA ALA A 347 -6.55 -12.95 -0.23
C ALA A 347 -7.21 -11.77 -0.96
N THR A 348 -8.54 -11.60 -0.84
CA THR A 348 -9.25 -10.44 -1.40
C THR A 348 -8.72 -9.14 -0.78
N ALA A 349 -8.63 -9.07 0.55
CA ALA A 349 -8.14 -7.91 1.27
C ALA A 349 -6.67 -7.59 0.89
N ALA A 350 -5.80 -8.60 0.89
CA ALA A 350 -4.39 -8.44 0.56
C ALA A 350 -4.17 -7.96 -0.88
N THR A 351 -4.94 -8.45 -1.84
CA THR A 351 -4.77 -8.08 -3.25
C THR A 351 -5.45 -6.76 -3.60
N MET A 352 -6.66 -6.49 -3.10
CA MET A 352 -7.33 -5.20 -3.32
C MET A 352 -6.65 -4.03 -2.60
N ASN A 353 -5.99 -4.29 -1.45
CA ASN A 353 -5.22 -3.26 -0.75
C ASN A 353 -3.77 -3.19 -1.22
N ASN A 354 -3.33 -4.07 -2.12
CA ASN A 354 -1.94 -4.22 -2.57
C ASN A 354 -0.98 -4.42 -1.37
N LEU A 355 -1.33 -5.33 -0.46
CA LEU A 355 -0.59 -5.65 0.76
C LEU A 355 0.37 -6.84 0.60
N GLY A 356 -0.03 -7.87 -0.16
CA GLY A 356 0.71 -9.11 -0.38
C GLY A 356 0.28 -10.27 0.51
N PRO A 357 0.81 -10.41 1.72
CA PRO A 357 0.50 -11.56 2.58
C PRO A 357 -0.94 -11.53 3.10
N GLY A 358 -1.58 -12.72 3.12
CA GLY A 358 -2.92 -12.91 3.68
C GLY A 358 -2.91 -13.78 4.93
N LEU A 359 -3.96 -14.58 5.11
CA LEU A 359 -4.12 -15.58 6.17
C LEU A 359 -4.52 -16.91 5.53
N GLY A 360 -4.44 -18.00 6.32
CA GLY A 360 -4.75 -19.34 5.83
C GLY A 360 -3.72 -19.79 4.77
N GLU A 361 -4.18 -20.33 3.65
CA GLU A 361 -3.29 -20.86 2.60
C GLU A 361 -2.40 -19.79 1.96
N VAL A 362 -2.78 -18.50 2.02
CA VAL A 362 -2.06 -17.37 1.43
C VAL A 362 -1.23 -16.58 2.44
N ALA A 363 -0.96 -17.16 3.60
CA ALA A 363 -0.18 -16.50 4.64
C ALA A 363 1.30 -16.30 4.22
N GLN A 364 1.89 -17.29 3.56
CA GLN A 364 3.28 -17.26 3.10
C GLN A 364 3.40 -17.00 1.60
N ASN A 365 2.68 -17.76 0.77
CA ASN A 365 2.69 -17.62 -0.68
C ASN A 365 1.37 -18.09 -1.30
N TYR A 366 1.18 -17.80 -2.59
CA TYR A 366 -0.02 -18.11 -3.37
C TYR A 366 0.19 -19.29 -4.33
N GLY A 367 1.30 -20.03 -4.19
CA GLY A 367 1.69 -21.11 -5.09
C GLY A 367 0.68 -22.25 -5.15
N SER A 368 0.08 -22.62 -3.99
CA SER A 368 -0.92 -23.68 -3.86
C SER A 368 -2.26 -23.40 -4.56
N LEU A 369 -2.56 -22.14 -4.85
CA LEU A 369 -3.85 -21.76 -5.41
C LEU A 369 -4.03 -22.22 -6.86
N GLY A 370 -5.26 -22.57 -7.21
CA GLY A 370 -5.63 -22.89 -8.59
C GLY A 370 -5.49 -21.70 -9.55
N GLY A 371 -5.29 -21.99 -10.86
CA GLY A 371 -5.11 -20.95 -11.88
C GLY A 371 -6.26 -19.94 -11.95
N ALA A 372 -7.52 -20.37 -11.75
CA ALA A 372 -8.68 -19.46 -11.73
C ALA A 372 -8.58 -18.43 -10.60
N ALA A 373 -8.22 -18.86 -9.39
CA ALA A 373 -8.01 -17.95 -8.26
C ALA A 373 -6.89 -16.95 -8.54
N LYS A 374 -5.77 -17.36 -9.12
CA LYS A 374 -4.64 -16.49 -9.50
C LYS A 374 -5.05 -15.41 -10.50
N TRP A 375 -5.90 -15.73 -11.48
CA TRP A 375 -6.44 -14.75 -12.42
C TRP A 375 -7.37 -13.73 -11.75
N ILE A 376 -8.28 -14.18 -10.88
CA ILE A 376 -9.18 -13.31 -10.11
C ILE A 376 -8.36 -12.36 -9.24
N LEU A 377 -7.36 -12.88 -8.53
CA LEU A 377 -6.50 -12.09 -7.66
C LEU A 377 -5.61 -11.11 -8.43
N SER A 378 -5.09 -11.50 -9.62
CA SER A 378 -4.35 -10.59 -10.50
C SER A 378 -5.22 -9.42 -10.95
N PHE A 379 -6.49 -9.65 -11.25
CA PHE A 379 -7.44 -8.58 -11.53
C PHE A 379 -7.71 -7.72 -10.29
N ALA A 380 -7.85 -8.32 -9.11
CA ALA A 380 -8.03 -7.60 -7.84
C ALA A 380 -6.85 -6.65 -7.55
N MET A 381 -5.61 -7.10 -7.76
CA MET A 381 -4.41 -6.25 -7.62
C MET A 381 -4.44 -5.02 -8.54
N LEU A 382 -4.87 -5.22 -9.79
CA LEU A 382 -4.99 -4.14 -10.77
C LEU A 382 -6.07 -3.12 -10.34
N VAL A 383 -7.23 -3.61 -9.92
CA VAL A 383 -8.35 -2.79 -9.44
C VAL A 383 -7.96 -1.99 -8.20
N GLY A 384 -7.27 -2.63 -7.26
CA GLY A 384 -6.74 -1.96 -6.06
C GLY A 384 -5.77 -0.83 -6.42
N ARG A 385 -4.84 -1.10 -7.34
CA ARG A 385 -3.76 -0.15 -7.69
C ARG A 385 -4.22 1.04 -8.52
N LEU A 386 -5.09 0.83 -9.51
CA LEU A 386 -5.59 1.87 -10.41
C LEU A 386 -6.86 2.55 -9.91
N GLU A 387 -7.30 2.19 -8.72
CA GLU A 387 -8.58 2.58 -8.11
C GLU A 387 -9.82 2.01 -8.86
N VAL A 388 -10.78 1.52 -8.07
CA VAL A 388 -12.01 0.89 -8.58
C VAL A 388 -12.77 1.79 -9.58
N LEU A 389 -12.87 3.10 -9.28
CA LEU A 389 -13.58 4.06 -10.13
C LEU A 389 -12.95 4.19 -11.52
N THR A 390 -11.63 4.23 -11.60
CA THR A 390 -10.90 4.36 -12.86
C THR A 390 -11.11 3.15 -13.75
N ILE A 391 -11.04 1.94 -13.16
CA ILE A 391 -11.26 0.70 -13.90
C ILE A 391 -12.69 0.60 -14.41
N ILE A 392 -13.69 0.88 -13.58
CA ILE A 392 -15.10 0.84 -13.99
C ILE A 392 -15.39 1.88 -15.09
N ALA A 393 -14.79 3.08 -14.99
CA ALA A 393 -14.95 4.12 -16.01
C ALA A 393 -14.46 3.66 -17.40
N ILE A 394 -13.36 2.91 -17.49
CA ILE A 394 -12.84 2.37 -18.75
C ILE A 394 -13.85 1.39 -19.40
N PHE A 395 -14.58 0.63 -18.60
CA PHE A 395 -15.60 -0.32 -19.11
C PHE A 395 -16.94 0.36 -19.43
N HIS A 396 -17.12 1.63 -19.04
CA HIS A 396 -18.38 2.34 -19.31
C HIS A 396 -18.42 2.90 -20.74
N LYS A 397 -19.55 2.68 -21.46
CA LYS A 397 -19.71 3.10 -22.86
C LYS A 397 -19.48 4.60 -23.11
N ALA A 398 -19.78 5.46 -22.14
CA ALA A 398 -19.58 6.90 -22.27
C ALA A 398 -18.09 7.30 -22.38
N PHE A 399 -17.15 6.47 -21.85
CA PHE A 399 -15.72 6.75 -21.95
C PHE A 399 -15.22 6.69 -23.42
N TRP A 400 -15.79 5.80 -24.22
CA TRP A 400 -15.40 5.54 -25.62
C TRP A 400 -16.19 6.38 -26.64
N ARG A 401 -17.12 7.23 -26.19
CA ARG A 401 -17.99 8.05 -27.04
C ARG A 401 -17.59 9.53 -27.08
N GLN A 402 -16.41 9.88 -26.56
CA GLN A 402 -15.85 11.23 -26.67
C GLN A 402 -15.10 11.42 -27.98
#